data_4d07068a92c41268fb6ccf41c4f6649e
#
_entry.id   4d07068a92c41268fb6ccf41c4f6649e
#
_cell.length_a   1.000
_cell.length_b   1.000
_cell.length_c   1.000
_cell.angle_alpha   90.00
_cell.angle_beta   90.00
_cell.angle_gamma   90.00
#
_symmetry.space_group_name_H-M   'P 1'
#
loop_
_entity.id
_entity.type
_entity.pdbx_description
1 polymer ?
#
loop_
_entity_poly.entity_id
_entity_poly.type
_entity_poly.pdbx_seq_one_letter_code
_entity_poly.pdbx_strand_id
1 'polypeptide(L)'
;MQSQRARRAATVPMFLRRLHTDEYPALPYTSADVRVLRDTSTNGLAVAERLGLAAPSYGASALATANGLSALNKEWGANFYKVSAESMADEAAAAAMFHAPGPVVDVQTHFLGDELGQVGRPAAFDGYRKLMPDWWRGFEGLPDYTLAEYVRCVFLETANTVAVLTSAPFEDKLLVTNDQMLKVRELVERLTGAGRLFTHTVVLPAERGQLDAMETWRDRYQPVGWKVYTLGRMNATLDGWTDPWMLDDEVVGVPFLERARDLGVRTVCVHKGLSGMVDNGSPRDIGPVARAFPELTFIVYHSGYEPPVHADIPPEGPYTPEKLDEGVNRLITSLRDAGIGPGQNVFAELGTTWFSLIRRPIEAAHVLGKLLLAVGEDNIMWGTDSIWYGPAQPAIDAFIAFQIPSELRDRYGYPEITAETRRKILGANAARVYGIDLDAAAAAAATDDLAWTRNVMEEHRAGNLVIPP
;
A
#
# COMPACT_ATOMS: atom_id res chain seq x y z
N MET A 1 -11.39 30.71 13.91
CA MET A 1 -11.42 29.62 14.93
C MET A 1 -12.04 28.39 14.32
N GLN A 2 -11.29 27.29 14.21
CA GLN A 2 -11.86 26.00 13.78
C GLN A 2 -12.94 25.54 14.76
N SER A 3 -14.05 24.98 14.25
CA SER A 3 -15.10 24.46 15.11
C SER A 3 -14.54 23.28 15.96
N GLN A 4 -15.09 23.06 17.16
CA GLN A 4 -14.68 21.94 18.01
C GLN A 4 -14.80 20.58 17.28
N ARG A 5 -15.76 20.46 16.36
CA ARG A 5 -15.93 19.28 15.50
C ARG A 5 -14.73 19.08 14.56
N ALA A 6 -14.24 20.16 13.93
CA ALA A 6 -13.08 20.11 13.05
C ALA A 6 -11.80 19.76 13.84
N ARG A 7 -11.62 20.34 15.03
CA ARG A 7 -10.49 19.99 15.93
C ARG A 7 -10.52 18.51 16.32
N ARG A 8 -11.66 17.95 16.70
CA ARG A 8 -11.80 16.51 17.00
C ARG A 8 -11.46 15.65 15.80
N ALA A 9 -11.98 15.98 14.62
CA ALA A 9 -11.68 15.22 13.39
C ALA A 9 -10.17 15.22 13.07
N ALA A 10 -9.47 16.32 13.34
CA ALA A 10 -8.04 16.44 13.09
C ALA A 10 -7.17 15.57 14.03
N THR A 11 -7.69 15.13 15.19
CA THR A 11 -6.96 14.23 16.11
C THR A 11 -7.06 12.75 15.74
N VAL A 12 -7.83 12.39 14.73
CA VAL A 12 -8.02 11.00 14.32
C VAL A 12 -6.87 10.57 13.39
N PRO A 13 -6.19 9.44 13.63
CA PRO A 13 -5.15 8.94 12.73
C PRO A 13 -5.74 8.57 11.36
N MET A 14 -4.91 8.61 10.31
CA MET A 14 -5.37 8.53 8.93
C MET A 14 -6.14 7.24 8.62
N PHE A 15 -5.71 6.09 9.14
CA PHE A 15 -6.36 4.80 8.87
C PHE A 15 -7.80 4.67 9.41
N LEU A 16 -8.21 5.55 10.33
CA LEU A 16 -9.59 5.64 10.78
C LEU A 16 -10.44 6.62 9.95
N ARG A 17 -9.84 7.37 9.03
CA ARG A 17 -10.56 8.30 8.17
C ARG A 17 -11.15 7.59 6.95
N ARG A 18 -12.21 8.14 6.39
CA ARG A 18 -12.71 7.71 5.08
C ARG A 18 -11.85 8.32 4.00
N LEU A 19 -10.94 7.55 3.48
CA LEU A 19 -10.04 7.94 2.41
C LEU A 19 -10.27 7.00 1.23
N HIS A 20 -10.16 7.53 0.03
CA HIS A 20 -10.25 6.78 -1.22
C HIS A 20 -8.86 6.28 -1.64
N THR A 21 -8.85 5.37 -2.60
CA THR A 21 -7.67 5.01 -3.37
C THR A 21 -7.89 5.41 -4.83
N ASP A 22 -7.01 5.03 -5.72
CA ASP A 22 -7.18 5.19 -7.15
C ASP A 22 -8.14 4.15 -7.76
N GLU A 23 -8.40 3.02 -7.06
CA GLU A 23 -9.26 1.95 -7.57
C GLU A 23 -10.70 2.01 -7.06
N TYR A 24 -10.92 2.53 -5.84
CA TYR A 24 -12.28 2.52 -5.27
C TYR A 24 -12.56 3.71 -4.34
N PRO A 25 -13.85 4.07 -4.18
CA PRO A 25 -14.26 5.14 -3.28
C PRO A 25 -14.05 4.77 -1.82
N ALA A 26 -13.98 5.79 -0.96
CA ALA A 26 -13.83 5.60 0.48
C ALA A 26 -14.93 4.71 1.06
N LEU A 27 -14.52 3.62 1.72
CA LEU A 27 -15.45 2.69 2.36
C LEU A 27 -16.38 3.40 3.35
N PRO A 28 -17.68 3.12 3.33
CA PRO A 28 -18.61 3.71 4.27
C PRO A 28 -18.28 3.32 5.71
N TYR A 29 -18.59 4.20 6.65
CA TYR A 29 -18.47 3.87 8.06
C TYR A 29 -19.56 2.92 8.51
N THR A 30 -19.17 1.85 9.17
CA THR A 30 -20.06 0.99 9.93
C THR A 30 -20.41 1.64 11.29
N SER A 31 -21.38 1.06 12.00
CA SER A 31 -21.67 1.47 13.39
C SER A 31 -20.47 1.29 14.32
N ALA A 32 -19.64 0.25 14.08
CA ALA A 32 -18.38 0.03 14.80
C ALA A 32 -17.38 1.16 14.54
N ASP A 33 -17.16 1.52 13.28
CA ASP A 33 -16.29 2.63 12.91
C ASP A 33 -16.70 3.95 13.60
N VAL A 34 -18.01 4.23 13.66
CA VAL A 34 -18.53 5.44 14.31
C VAL A 34 -18.22 5.44 15.82
N ARG A 35 -18.30 4.30 16.50
CA ARG A 35 -17.94 4.19 17.93
C ARG A 35 -16.44 4.38 18.12
N VAL A 36 -15.60 3.72 17.32
CA VAL A 36 -14.14 3.89 17.36
C VAL A 36 -13.73 5.34 17.12
N LEU A 37 -14.28 5.98 16.09
CA LEU A 37 -14.01 7.39 15.78
C LEU A 37 -14.38 8.34 16.91
N ARG A 38 -15.55 8.11 17.53
CA ARG A 38 -15.99 8.92 18.67
C ARG A 38 -15.03 8.79 19.85
N ASP A 39 -14.68 7.57 20.22
CA ASP A 39 -13.79 7.29 21.34
C ASP A 39 -12.39 7.87 21.06
N THR A 40 -11.82 7.60 19.87
CA THR A 40 -10.50 8.10 19.45
C THR A 40 -10.47 9.62 19.42
N SER A 41 -11.46 10.27 18.80
CA SER A 41 -11.47 11.74 18.66
C SER A 41 -11.70 12.47 19.99
N THR A 42 -12.44 11.87 20.91
CA THR A 42 -12.68 12.43 22.23
C THR A 42 -11.43 12.35 23.10
N ASN A 43 -10.80 11.18 23.16
CA ASN A 43 -9.56 10.96 23.88
C ASN A 43 -8.41 11.76 23.27
N GLY A 44 -8.30 11.74 21.93
CA GLY A 44 -7.26 12.43 21.20
C GLY A 44 -7.25 13.94 21.43
N LEU A 45 -8.41 14.59 21.46
CA LEU A 45 -8.47 16.01 21.76
C LEU A 45 -8.00 16.33 23.20
N ALA A 46 -8.40 15.52 24.17
CA ALA A 46 -7.98 15.70 25.56
C ALA A 46 -6.45 15.48 25.73
N VAL A 47 -5.88 14.49 25.04
CA VAL A 47 -4.43 14.24 25.05
C VAL A 47 -3.68 15.37 24.36
N ALA A 48 -4.12 15.82 23.19
CA ALA A 48 -3.50 16.92 22.47
C ALA A 48 -3.49 18.22 23.30
N GLU A 49 -4.60 18.55 23.96
CA GLU A 49 -4.70 19.72 24.85
C GLU A 49 -3.78 19.61 26.07
N ARG A 50 -3.70 18.44 26.71
CA ARG A 50 -2.80 18.18 27.83
C ARG A 50 -1.33 18.37 27.46
N LEU A 51 -0.95 17.94 26.24
CA LEU A 51 0.44 18.00 25.74
C LEU A 51 0.76 19.32 25.03
N GLY A 52 -0.21 20.23 24.86
CA GLY A 52 -0.02 21.48 24.12
C GLY A 52 0.17 21.29 22.62
N LEU A 53 -0.25 20.14 22.06
CA LEU A 53 -0.10 19.83 20.64
C LEU A 53 -1.25 20.39 19.81
N ALA A 54 -0.94 20.85 18.61
CA ALA A 54 -1.98 21.14 17.62
C ALA A 54 -2.71 19.84 17.22
N ALA A 55 -4.02 19.90 17.05
CA ALA A 55 -4.82 18.71 16.75
C ALA A 55 -4.37 17.94 15.48
N PRO A 56 -3.97 18.59 14.37
CA PRO A 56 -3.41 17.88 13.22
C PRO A 56 -2.07 17.19 13.52
N SER A 57 -1.17 17.84 14.26
CA SER A 57 0.12 17.27 14.66
C SER A 57 -0.07 16.04 15.55
N TYR A 58 -1.00 16.12 16.53
CA TYR A 58 -1.38 14.95 17.31
C TYR A 58 -1.93 13.83 16.40
N GLY A 59 -2.87 14.13 15.50
CA GLY A 59 -3.49 13.12 14.61
C GLY A 59 -2.53 12.40 13.69
N ALA A 60 -1.37 13.00 13.41
CA ALA A 60 -0.27 12.40 12.64
C ALA A 60 0.77 11.66 13.51
N SER A 61 0.65 11.71 14.84
CA SER A 61 1.64 11.14 15.76
C SER A 61 1.41 9.67 16.06
N ALA A 62 2.47 9.00 16.55
CA ALA A 62 2.42 7.66 17.08
C ALA A 62 1.43 7.53 18.26
N LEU A 63 1.28 8.58 19.08
CA LEU A 63 0.27 8.65 20.15
C LEU A 63 -1.16 8.48 19.61
N ALA A 64 -1.50 9.19 18.54
CA ALA A 64 -2.82 9.07 17.92
C ALA A 64 -3.05 7.67 17.36
N THR A 65 -2.01 7.09 16.75
CA THR A 65 -2.03 5.71 16.27
C THR A 65 -2.29 4.74 17.43
N ALA A 66 -1.54 4.82 18.53
CA ALA A 66 -1.74 3.97 19.70
C ALA A 66 -3.16 4.07 20.27
N ASN A 67 -3.68 5.29 20.41
CA ASN A 67 -5.04 5.52 20.88
C ASN A 67 -6.09 4.95 19.92
N GLY A 68 -5.91 5.10 18.61
CA GLY A 68 -6.80 4.54 17.59
C GLY A 68 -6.83 3.01 17.61
N LEU A 69 -5.67 2.38 17.68
CA LEU A 69 -5.52 0.93 17.74
C LEU A 69 -6.12 0.35 19.04
N SER A 70 -5.93 1.03 20.17
CA SER A 70 -6.57 0.67 21.44
C SER A 70 -8.10 0.74 21.36
N ALA A 71 -8.65 1.76 20.69
CA ALA A 71 -10.09 1.87 20.48
C ALA A 71 -10.63 0.74 19.58
N LEU A 72 -9.86 0.30 18.58
CA LEU A 72 -10.20 -0.86 17.77
C LEU A 72 -10.21 -2.15 18.60
N ASN A 73 -9.19 -2.41 19.43
CA ASN A 73 -9.17 -3.56 20.33
C ASN A 73 -10.42 -3.61 21.23
N LYS A 74 -10.78 -2.46 21.82
CA LYS A 74 -11.97 -2.33 22.67
C LYS A 74 -13.25 -2.63 21.90
N GLU A 75 -13.40 -2.11 20.70
CA GLU A 75 -14.60 -2.30 19.86
C GLU A 75 -14.78 -3.78 19.46
N TRP A 76 -13.69 -4.43 19.05
CA TRP A 76 -13.72 -5.82 18.58
C TRP A 76 -13.59 -6.86 19.69
N GLY A 77 -13.40 -6.44 20.95
CA GLY A 77 -13.36 -7.31 22.13
C GLY A 77 -12.18 -8.28 22.17
N ALA A 78 -11.11 -8.00 21.42
CA ALA A 78 -9.92 -8.83 21.37
C ALA A 78 -8.66 -7.98 21.12
N ASN A 79 -7.50 -8.53 21.47
CA ASN A 79 -6.23 -7.83 21.43
C ASN A 79 -5.54 -8.04 20.05
N PHE A 80 -6.09 -7.42 19.01
CA PHE A 80 -5.54 -7.47 17.65
C PHE A 80 -4.30 -6.61 17.47
N TYR A 81 -4.15 -5.58 18.28
CA TYR A 81 -3.01 -4.67 18.24
C TYR A 81 -2.33 -4.61 19.60
N LYS A 82 -1.02 -4.89 19.64
CA LYS A 82 -0.21 -4.72 20.85
C LYS A 82 -0.05 -3.23 21.11
N VAL A 83 -0.74 -2.71 22.12
CA VAL A 83 -0.69 -1.31 22.54
C VAL A 83 -0.57 -1.26 24.06
N SER A 84 0.46 -0.59 24.59
CA SER A 84 0.64 -0.40 26.03
C SER A 84 -0.09 0.86 26.52
N ALA A 85 -0.44 0.90 27.80
CA ALA A 85 -1.02 2.10 28.39
C ALA A 85 -0.06 3.30 28.31
N GLU A 86 1.25 3.06 28.42
CA GLU A 86 2.29 4.08 28.33
C GLU A 86 2.35 4.68 26.92
N SER A 87 2.31 3.86 25.85
CA SER A 87 2.32 4.35 24.47
C SER A 87 1.09 5.19 24.08
N MET A 88 0.01 5.12 24.86
CA MET A 88 -1.15 5.99 24.68
C MET A 88 -1.02 7.36 25.39
N ALA A 89 0.01 7.55 26.21
CA ALA A 89 0.17 8.72 27.06
C ALA A 89 1.50 9.46 26.88
N ASP A 90 2.52 8.77 26.36
CA ASP A 90 3.89 9.26 26.18
C ASP A 90 4.36 9.06 24.73
N GLU A 91 4.90 10.12 24.13
CA GLU A 91 5.28 10.14 22.71
C GLU A 91 6.51 9.25 22.42
N ALA A 92 7.49 9.25 23.34
CA ALA A 92 8.70 8.45 23.21
C ALA A 92 8.36 6.94 23.34
N ALA A 93 7.47 6.59 24.27
CA ALA A 93 6.98 5.22 24.41
C ALA A 93 6.18 4.77 23.18
N ALA A 94 5.36 5.65 22.59
CA ALA A 94 4.65 5.35 21.36
C ALA A 94 5.61 5.14 20.19
N ALA A 95 6.58 6.01 20.01
CA ALA A 95 7.61 5.90 18.96
C ALA A 95 8.44 4.63 19.11
N ALA A 96 8.83 4.28 20.33
CA ALA A 96 9.58 3.05 20.61
C ALA A 96 8.77 1.79 20.31
N MET A 97 7.46 1.80 20.59
CA MET A 97 6.57 0.67 20.35
C MET A 97 6.41 0.37 18.85
N PHE A 98 6.38 1.40 18.00
CA PHE A 98 6.20 1.28 16.55
C PHE A 98 7.52 1.27 15.78
N HIS A 99 8.64 1.08 16.49
CA HIS A 99 9.93 0.94 15.81
C HIS A 99 9.94 -0.31 14.90
N ALA A 100 10.20 -0.10 13.60
CA ALA A 100 10.26 -1.19 12.65
C ALA A 100 11.44 -2.14 12.97
N PRO A 101 11.27 -3.46 12.85
CA PRO A 101 12.33 -4.44 13.17
C PRO A 101 13.47 -4.48 12.15
N GLY A 102 13.47 -3.59 11.17
CA GLY A 102 14.48 -3.44 10.12
C GLY A 102 14.07 -2.37 9.10
N PRO A 103 14.89 -2.18 8.04
CA PRO A 103 14.59 -1.24 6.97
C PRO A 103 13.27 -1.57 6.28
N VAL A 104 12.47 -0.54 5.96
CA VAL A 104 11.18 -0.67 5.28
C VAL A 104 11.37 -0.45 3.78
N VAL A 105 10.88 -1.39 2.98
CA VAL A 105 10.84 -1.30 1.51
C VAL A 105 9.39 -1.30 1.08
N ASP A 106 8.93 -0.19 0.52
CA ASP A 106 7.60 -0.02 -0.02
C ASP A 106 7.59 -0.35 -1.51
N VAL A 107 7.03 -1.50 -1.88
CA VAL A 107 7.11 -2.00 -3.26
C VAL A 107 6.07 -1.42 -4.20
N GLN A 108 5.13 -0.62 -3.68
CA GLN A 108 4.05 -0.03 -4.47
C GLN A 108 3.79 1.40 -4.06
N THR A 109 4.31 2.35 -4.84
CA THR A 109 4.08 3.78 -4.63
C THR A 109 3.74 4.47 -5.95
N HIS A 110 2.93 5.52 -5.87
CA HIS A 110 2.38 6.26 -7.00
C HIS A 110 2.36 7.76 -6.74
N PHE A 111 2.27 8.55 -7.80
CA PHE A 111 1.80 9.92 -7.80
C PHE A 111 1.16 10.23 -9.18
N LEU A 112 0.60 11.42 -9.36
CA LEU A 112 0.10 11.85 -10.66
C LEU A 112 1.16 12.70 -11.36
N GLY A 113 1.53 12.33 -12.58
CA GLY A 113 2.43 13.11 -13.42
C GLY A 113 1.88 14.52 -13.66
N ASP A 114 2.77 15.46 -13.98
CA ASP A 114 2.42 16.89 -14.12
C ASP A 114 1.24 17.15 -15.05
N GLU A 115 1.06 16.30 -16.05
CA GLU A 115 -0.07 16.40 -16.97
C GLU A 115 -1.42 16.00 -16.35
N LEU A 116 -1.44 15.15 -15.34
CA LEU A 116 -2.65 14.68 -14.66
C LEU A 116 -2.83 15.37 -13.30
N GLY A 117 -1.73 15.76 -12.64
CA GLY A 117 -1.73 16.41 -11.33
C GLY A 117 -1.92 17.93 -11.37
N GLN A 118 -1.87 18.56 -12.55
CA GLN A 118 -2.04 20.01 -12.64
C GLN A 118 -3.51 20.43 -12.55
N VAL A 119 -3.75 21.44 -11.75
CA VAL A 119 -4.98 22.24 -11.73
C VAL A 119 -5.28 22.72 -13.16
N GLY A 120 -6.33 22.16 -13.77
CA GLY A 120 -6.73 22.55 -15.12
C GLY A 120 -7.06 21.38 -16.06
N ARG A 121 -6.95 20.14 -15.60
CA ARG A 121 -7.49 18.97 -16.34
C ARG A 121 -8.75 18.43 -15.68
N PRO A 122 -9.93 18.91 -16.12
CA PRO A 122 -11.19 18.66 -15.43
C PRO A 122 -11.56 17.16 -15.32
N ALA A 123 -11.27 16.35 -16.35
CA ALA A 123 -11.81 14.99 -16.44
C ALA A 123 -11.15 14.02 -15.43
N ALA A 124 -9.81 13.97 -15.34
CA ALA A 124 -9.13 13.11 -14.36
C ALA A 124 -9.47 13.55 -12.93
N PHE A 125 -9.48 14.86 -12.67
CA PHE A 125 -9.87 15.45 -11.40
C PHE A 125 -11.34 15.17 -11.03
N ASP A 126 -12.24 15.21 -11.99
CA ASP A 126 -13.67 14.92 -11.75
C ASP A 126 -13.88 13.42 -11.44
N GLY A 127 -13.08 12.53 -12.01
CA GLY A 127 -13.03 11.13 -11.65
C GLY A 127 -12.62 10.95 -10.19
N TYR A 128 -11.46 11.47 -9.79
CA TYR A 128 -10.99 11.43 -8.41
C TYR A 128 -11.92 12.13 -7.42
N ARG A 129 -12.56 13.25 -7.80
CA ARG A 129 -13.58 13.91 -6.99
C ARG A 129 -14.76 12.99 -6.66
N LYS A 130 -15.17 12.11 -7.56
CA LYS A 130 -16.25 11.15 -7.31
C LYS A 130 -15.87 10.11 -6.26
N LEU A 131 -14.58 9.77 -6.17
CA LEU A 131 -14.04 8.86 -5.15
C LEU A 131 -13.93 9.53 -3.78
N MET A 132 -13.91 10.87 -3.71
CA MET A 132 -13.74 11.62 -2.48
C MET A 132 -14.95 11.55 -1.56
N PRO A 133 -14.75 11.49 -0.24
CA PRO A 133 -15.83 11.64 0.73
C PRO A 133 -16.55 12.97 0.58
N ASP A 134 -17.86 13.00 0.85
CA ASP A 134 -18.68 14.22 0.72
C ASP A 134 -18.15 15.43 1.51
N TRP A 135 -17.52 15.18 2.67
CA TRP A 135 -16.92 16.25 3.47
C TRP A 135 -15.66 16.86 2.83
N TRP A 136 -15.06 16.17 1.89
CA TRP A 136 -13.88 16.63 1.15
C TRP A 136 -14.26 17.42 -0.11
N ARG A 137 -15.42 17.14 -0.69
CA ARG A 137 -15.95 17.87 -1.87
C ARG A 137 -16.16 19.35 -1.64
N GLY A 138 -16.21 19.76 -0.38
CA GLY A 138 -16.35 21.17 0.05
C GLY A 138 -15.03 21.88 0.37
N PHE A 139 -13.87 21.20 0.28
CA PHE A 139 -12.58 21.86 0.44
C PHE A 139 -12.15 22.52 -0.86
N GLU A 140 -11.80 23.81 -0.80
CA GLU A 140 -11.07 24.48 -1.86
C GLU A 140 -9.64 23.90 -1.89
N GLY A 141 -9.34 23.12 -2.90
CA GLY A 141 -8.07 22.43 -3.11
C GLY A 141 -8.20 20.92 -3.00
N LEU A 142 -7.94 20.24 -4.10
CA LEU A 142 -7.70 18.80 -4.11
C LEU A 142 -6.33 18.56 -3.48
N PRO A 143 -6.10 17.41 -2.80
CA PRO A 143 -4.75 17.02 -2.47
C PRO A 143 -3.93 17.03 -3.75
N ASP A 144 -2.77 17.64 -3.66
CA ASP A 144 -1.81 17.61 -4.75
C ASP A 144 -1.17 16.23 -4.75
N TYR A 145 -1.57 15.35 -5.65
CA TYR A 145 -0.88 14.08 -5.89
C TYR A 145 0.37 14.28 -6.75
N THR A 146 1.11 15.37 -6.48
CA THR A 146 2.28 15.81 -7.22
C THR A 146 3.55 15.08 -6.77
N LEU A 147 4.62 15.25 -7.53
CA LEU A 147 5.95 14.78 -7.15
C LEU A 147 6.41 15.31 -5.78
N ALA A 148 6.12 16.58 -5.46
CA ALA A 148 6.50 17.17 -4.17
C ALA A 148 5.76 16.46 -3.01
N GLU A 149 4.48 16.20 -3.19
CA GLU A 149 3.67 15.43 -2.24
C GLU A 149 4.14 13.98 -2.12
N TYR A 150 4.55 13.36 -3.23
CA TYR A 150 5.15 12.04 -3.24
C TYR A 150 6.42 11.98 -2.37
N VAL A 151 7.36 12.89 -2.57
CA VAL A 151 8.59 12.94 -1.76
C VAL A 151 8.25 13.14 -0.28
N ARG A 152 7.32 14.03 0.03
CA ARG A 152 6.87 14.28 1.41
C ARG A 152 6.26 13.01 2.04
N CYS A 153 5.28 12.41 1.38
CA CYS A 153 4.55 11.25 1.92
C CYS A 153 5.43 10.00 2.02
N VAL A 154 6.24 9.74 1.00
CA VAL A 154 6.97 8.47 0.91
C VAL A 154 8.29 8.50 1.69
N PHE A 155 9.00 9.64 1.72
CA PHE A 155 10.33 9.70 2.30
C PHE A 155 10.47 10.61 3.52
N LEU A 156 9.71 11.70 3.62
CA LEU A 156 9.87 12.65 4.73
C LEU A 156 8.96 12.36 5.92
N GLU A 157 7.76 11.85 5.69
CA GLU A 157 6.77 11.58 6.74
C GLU A 157 6.46 10.08 6.92
N THR A 158 7.24 9.22 6.29
CA THR A 158 7.13 7.76 6.42
C THR A 158 8.55 7.17 6.58
N ALA A 159 8.68 6.12 7.38
CA ALA A 159 9.96 5.47 7.67
C ALA A 159 10.46 4.57 6.51
N ASN A 160 10.10 4.85 5.28
CA ASN A 160 10.58 4.10 4.12
C ASN A 160 12.08 4.31 3.94
N THR A 161 12.84 3.21 3.98
CA THR A 161 14.24 3.19 3.58
C THR A 161 14.36 3.20 2.07
N VAL A 162 13.55 2.38 1.41
CA VAL A 162 13.49 2.24 -0.05
C VAL A 162 12.04 2.28 -0.51
N ALA A 163 11.79 2.85 -1.67
CA ALA A 163 10.49 2.77 -2.34
C ALA A 163 10.65 2.27 -3.78
N VAL A 164 9.60 1.65 -4.30
CA VAL A 164 9.48 1.31 -5.73
C VAL A 164 8.34 2.11 -6.31
N LEU A 165 8.68 3.03 -7.21
CA LEU A 165 7.70 3.83 -7.95
C LEU A 165 7.16 3.00 -9.11
N THR A 166 5.84 2.93 -9.19
CA THR A 166 5.13 2.26 -10.27
C THR A 166 4.02 3.17 -10.80
N SER A 167 3.29 2.71 -11.81
CA SER A 167 2.21 3.47 -12.42
C SER A 167 1.07 2.56 -12.86
N ALA A 168 -0.06 3.17 -13.18
CA ALA A 168 -1.26 2.51 -13.67
C ALA A 168 -1.70 3.10 -15.02
N PRO A 169 -2.33 2.29 -15.88
CA PRO A 169 -2.91 2.78 -17.14
C PRO A 169 -4.21 3.54 -16.87
N PHE A 170 -4.33 4.72 -17.47
CA PHE A 170 -5.49 5.58 -17.37
C PHE A 170 -5.80 6.20 -18.74
N GLU A 171 -6.99 5.96 -19.29
CA GLU A 171 -7.35 6.33 -20.65
C GLU A 171 -6.25 5.88 -21.67
N ASP A 172 -5.73 6.81 -22.47
CA ASP A 172 -4.64 6.61 -23.43
C ASP A 172 -3.24 6.83 -22.84
N LYS A 173 -3.12 7.00 -21.51
CA LYS A 173 -1.91 7.39 -20.80
C LYS A 173 -1.58 6.46 -19.63
N LEU A 174 -0.47 6.74 -18.99
CA LEU A 174 -0.14 6.25 -17.65
C LEU A 174 -0.32 7.40 -16.64
N LEU A 175 -0.63 7.08 -15.38
CA LEU A 175 -0.65 8.07 -14.30
C LEU A 175 0.69 8.81 -14.20
N VAL A 176 1.79 8.06 -14.32
CA VAL A 176 3.17 8.55 -14.50
C VAL A 176 3.80 7.74 -15.62
N THR A 177 4.36 8.38 -16.63
CA THR A 177 5.01 7.67 -17.73
C THR A 177 6.32 6.99 -17.30
N ASN A 178 6.75 5.95 -18.02
CA ASN A 178 8.04 5.30 -17.74
C ASN A 178 9.22 6.29 -17.80
N ASP A 179 9.18 7.29 -18.71
CA ASP A 179 10.18 8.35 -18.78
C ASP A 179 10.15 9.28 -17.56
N GLN A 180 8.96 9.62 -17.05
CA GLN A 180 8.82 10.42 -15.83
C GLN A 180 9.33 9.65 -14.62
N MET A 181 9.02 8.36 -14.50
CA MET A 181 9.51 7.50 -13.40
C MET A 181 11.06 7.43 -13.41
N LEU A 182 11.68 7.30 -14.59
CA LEU A 182 13.15 7.38 -14.72
C LEU A 182 13.70 8.70 -14.19
N LYS A 183 13.13 9.83 -14.61
CA LYS A 183 13.56 11.15 -14.16
C LYS A 183 13.41 11.35 -12.65
N VAL A 184 12.35 10.82 -12.06
CA VAL A 184 12.14 10.88 -10.61
C VAL A 184 13.18 10.04 -9.88
N ARG A 185 13.47 8.83 -10.39
CA ARG A 185 14.54 7.99 -9.84
C ARG A 185 15.88 8.72 -9.87
N GLU A 186 16.25 9.30 -11.02
CA GLU A 186 17.48 10.10 -11.14
C GLU A 186 17.52 11.31 -10.20
N LEU A 187 16.37 11.96 -9.97
CA LEU A 187 16.27 13.06 -9.01
C LEU A 187 16.53 12.59 -7.58
N VAL A 188 15.83 11.53 -7.16
CA VAL A 188 16.00 10.96 -5.81
C VAL A 188 17.43 10.45 -5.61
N GLU A 189 18.02 9.82 -6.62
CA GLU A 189 19.40 9.34 -6.59
C GLU A 189 20.41 10.48 -6.38
N ARG A 190 20.19 11.65 -7.02
CA ARG A 190 21.02 12.84 -6.76
C ARG A 190 20.89 13.38 -5.33
N LEU A 191 19.72 13.27 -4.72
CA LEU A 191 19.48 13.72 -3.33
C LEU A 191 19.98 12.73 -2.29
N THR A 192 20.07 11.44 -2.63
CA THR A 192 20.33 10.37 -1.68
C THR A 192 21.68 9.70 -1.88
N GLY A 193 22.32 9.94 -3.01
CA GLY A 193 23.61 9.32 -3.35
C GLY A 193 23.53 7.89 -3.85
N ALA A 194 22.46 7.16 -3.67
CA ALA A 194 22.14 5.86 -4.30
C ALA A 194 20.94 5.12 -3.69
N GLY A 195 20.29 4.27 -4.48
CA GLY A 195 19.57 3.07 -4.02
C GLY A 195 18.31 3.25 -3.17
N ARG A 196 17.72 4.45 -3.08
CA ARG A 196 16.50 4.65 -2.29
C ARG A 196 15.21 4.63 -3.12
N LEU A 197 15.29 4.81 -4.43
CA LEU A 197 14.14 4.71 -5.32
C LEU A 197 14.44 3.79 -6.49
N PHE A 198 13.62 2.76 -6.64
CA PHE A 198 13.58 1.88 -7.81
C PHE A 198 12.32 2.11 -8.61
N THR A 199 12.24 1.57 -9.82
CA THR A 199 11.07 1.73 -10.67
C THR A 199 10.68 0.42 -11.32
N HIS A 200 9.38 0.21 -11.50
CA HIS A 200 8.88 -0.75 -12.49
C HIS A 200 8.79 -0.06 -13.85
N THR A 201 8.75 -0.86 -14.92
CA THR A 201 8.31 -0.40 -16.22
C THR A 201 6.92 -0.96 -16.50
N VAL A 202 5.96 -0.08 -16.75
CA VAL A 202 4.59 -0.47 -17.10
C VAL A 202 4.56 -0.90 -18.55
N VAL A 203 3.98 -2.08 -18.79
CA VAL A 203 3.76 -2.67 -20.12
C VAL A 203 2.27 -2.89 -20.33
N LEU A 204 1.78 -2.61 -21.52
CA LEU A 204 0.41 -2.85 -21.96
C LEU A 204 0.42 -3.87 -23.09
N PRO A 205 0.54 -5.18 -22.77
CA PRO A 205 0.89 -6.21 -23.74
C PRO A 205 -0.14 -6.36 -24.88
N ALA A 206 -1.40 -6.00 -24.63
CA ALA A 206 -2.44 -6.02 -25.66
C ALA A 206 -2.25 -4.92 -26.73
N GLU A 207 -1.40 -3.92 -26.46
CA GLU A 207 -1.16 -2.83 -27.40
C GLU A 207 -0.04 -3.15 -28.38
N ARG A 208 -0.26 -2.75 -29.63
CA ARG A 208 0.68 -2.97 -30.72
C ARG A 208 2.05 -2.33 -30.42
N GLY A 209 3.12 -3.09 -30.55
CA GLY A 209 4.50 -2.63 -30.42
C GLY A 209 5.03 -2.56 -28.99
N GLN A 210 4.19 -2.78 -27.98
CA GLN A 210 4.63 -2.77 -26.58
C GLN A 210 5.64 -3.89 -26.27
N LEU A 211 5.37 -5.10 -26.74
CA LEU A 211 6.29 -6.23 -26.54
C LEU A 211 7.63 -6.02 -27.26
N ASP A 212 7.62 -5.43 -28.46
CA ASP A 212 8.83 -5.10 -29.20
C ASP A 212 9.68 -4.03 -28.47
N ALA A 213 9.01 -3.05 -27.82
CA ALA A 213 9.66 -1.98 -27.10
C ALA A 213 10.32 -2.44 -25.77
N MET A 214 9.92 -3.57 -25.20
CA MET A 214 10.40 -4.05 -23.89
C MET A 214 11.93 -4.16 -23.83
N GLU A 215 12.62 -4.54 -24.91
CA GLU A 215 14.09 -4.60 -24.94
C GLU A 215 14.72 -3.22 -24.77
N THR A 216 14.25 -2.24 -25.54
CA THR A 216 14.70 -0.84 -25.40
C THR A 216 14.39 -0.30 -24.00
N TRP A 217 13.24 -0.67 -23.44
CA TRP A 217 12.84 -0.23 -22.10
C TRP A 217 13.67 -0.88 -20.99
N ARG A 218 14.01 -2.18 -21.13
CA ARG A 218 14.96 -2.85 -20.21
C ARG A 218 16.27 -2.06 -20.14
N ASP A 219 16.85 -1.73 -21.28
CA ASP A 219 18.15 -1.07 -21.37
C ASP A 219 18.09 0.38 -20.88
N ARG A 220 17.02 1.09 -21.22
CA ARG A 220 16.84 2.50 -20.86
C ARG A 220 16.42 2.71 -19.43
N TYR A 221 15.41 1.97 -18.96
CA TYR A 221 14.81 2.20 -17.65
C TYR A 221 15.41 1.34 -16.56
N GLN A 222 16.07 0.24 -16.90
CA GLN A 222 16.65 -0.71 -15.94
C GLN A 222 15.67 -1.04 -14.79
N PRO A 223 14.45 -1.51 -15.10
CA PRO A 223 13.42 -1.73 -14.09
C PRO A 223 13.76 -2.92 -13.20
N VAL A 224 13.31 -2.87 -11.95
CA VAL A 224 13.37 -4.03 -11.03
C VAL A 224 12.27 -5.05 -11.31
N GLY A 225 11.30 -4.71 -12.16
CA GLY A 225 10.23 -5.60 -12.61
C GLY A 225 9.34 -4.96 -13.67
N TRP A 226 8.57 -5.78 -14.36
CA TRP A 226 7.52 -5.37 -15.28
C TRP A 226 6.22 -5.21 -14.51
N LYS A 227 5.51 -4.12 -14.70
CA LYS A 227 4.18 -3.88 -14.10
C LYS A 227 3.11 -4.01 -15.18
N VAL A 228 2.08 -4.80 -14.90
CA VAL A 228 0.95 -5.03 -15.81
C VAL A 228 -0.39 -4.95 -15.08
N TYR A 229 -1.41 -4.61 -15.85
CA TYR A 229 -2.80 -4.55 -15.44
C TYR A 229 -3.64 -5.44 -16.38
N THR A 230 -4.09 -6.58 -15.89
CA THR A 230 -4.93 -7.50 -16.67
C THR A 230 -6.36 -6.98 -16.85
N LEU A 231 -6.76 -6.00 -16.05
CA LEU A 231 -7.99 -5.24 -16.23
C LEU A 231 -8.01 -4.40 -17.52
N GLY A 232 -6.82 -4.13 -18.08
CA GLY A 232 -6.67 -3.22 -19.20
C GLY A 232 -6.47 -1.78 -18.73
N ARG A 233 -7.15 -0.84 -19.39
CA ARG A 233 -7.08 0.60 -19.08
C ARG A 233 -8.34 1.07 -18.37
N MET A 234 -8.17 1.86 -17.32
CA MET A 234 -9.27 2.54 -16.66
C MET A 234 -9.74 3.72 -17.52
N ASN A 235 -11.04 3.87 -17.69
CA ASN A 235 -11.62 5.00 -18.41
C ASN A 235 -11.68 6.28 -17.54
N ALA A 236 -11.88 7.44 -18.19
CA ALA A 236 -11.93 8.75 -17.51
C ALA A 236 -13.02 8.88 -16.45
N THR A 237 -14.07 8.09 -16.54
CA THR A 237 -15.20 8.13 -15.62
C THR A 237 -14.99 7.22 -14.41
N LEU A 238 -13.91 6.43 -14.39
CA LEU A 238 -13.58 5.44 -13.36
C LEU A 238 -14.71 4.43 -13.12
N ASP A 239 -15.48 4.11 -14.15
CA ASP A 239 -16.62 3.20 -14.09
C ASP A 239 -16.47 1.97 -15.00
N GLY A 240 -15.30 1.79 -15.62
CA GLY A 240 -15.03 0.65 -16.49
C GLY A 240 -13.60 0.54 -16.98
N TRP A 241 -13.31 -0.61 -17.54
CA TRP A 241 -12.02 -1.00 -18.08
C TRP A 241 -12.14 -1.33 -19.57
N THR A 242 -11.08 -1.07 -20.34
CA THR A 242 -11.00 -1.38 -21.78
C THR A 242 -9.85 -2.36 -22.03
N ASP A 243 -10.03 -3.22 -23.03
CA ASP A 243 -9.02 -4.18 -23.47
C ASP A 243 -8.48 -5.12 -22.36
N PRO A 244 -9.37 -5.76 -21.57
CA PRO A 244 -8.96 -6.68 -20.52
C PRO A 244 -8.40 -7.97 -21.10
N TRP A 245 -7.45 -8.59 -20.39
CA TRP A 245 -6.77 -9.83 -20.78
C TRP A 245 -6.41 -10.67 -19.53
N MET A 246 -5.83 -11.84 -19.71
CA MET A 246 -5.37 -12.72 -18.63
C MET A 246 -3.90 -13.10 -18.84
N LEU A 247 -3.15 -13.39 -17.78
CA LEU A 247 -1.75 -13.81 -17.88
C LEU A 247 -1.58 -15.14 -18.62
N ASP A 248 -2.55 -16.04 -18.54
CA ASP A 248 -2.58 -17.33 -19.22
C ASP A 248 -3.22 -17.27 -20.63
N ASP A 249 -3.55 -16.08 -21.13
CA ASP A 249 -4.03 -15.88 -22.49
C ASP A 249 -2.92 -16.14 -23.50
N GLU A 250 -3.19 -17.05 -24.48
CA GLU A 250 -2.20 -17.49 -25.47
C GLU A 250 -1.80 -16.38 -26.47
N VAL A 251 -2.62 -15.32 -26.60
CA VAL A 251 -2.39 -14.24 -27.57
C VAL A 251 -1.68 -13.05 -26.95
N VAL A 252 -1.96 -12.73 -25.68
CA VAL A 252 -1.46 -11.53 -24.98
C VAL A 252 -0.54 -11.91 -23.82
N GLY A 253 -1.04 -12.69 -22.86
CA GLY A 253 -0.36 -12.99 -21.61
C GLY A 253 0.88 -13.84 -21.78
N VAL A 254 0.76 -14.99 -22.43
CA VAL A 254 1.88 -15.91 -22.64
C VAL A 254 3.02 -15.25 -23.44
N PRO A 255 2.78 -14.57 -24.58
CA PRO A 255 3.84 -13.86 -25.30
C PRO A 255 4.54 -12.77 -24.45
N PHE A 256 3.81 -12.07 -23.57
CA PHE A 256 4.41 -11.12 -22.64
C PHE A 256 5.34 -11.83 -21.64
N LEU A 257 4.92 -12.94 -21.04
CA LEU A 257 5.72 -13.70 -20.07
C LEU A 257 6.97 -14.29 -20.71
N GLU A 258 6.86 -14.83 -21.93
CA GLU A 258 8.00 -15.29 -22.71
C GLU A 258 8.98 -14.15 -22.97
N ARG A 259 8.50 -12.98 -23.37
CA ARG A 259 9.35 -11.82 -23.61
C ARG A 259 10.04 -11.34 -22.33
N ALA A 260 9.34 -11.29 -21.21
CA ALA A 260 9.90 -10.93 -19.90
C ALA A 260 11.02 -11.91 -19.49
N ARG A 261 10.80 -13.22 -19.64
CA ARG A 261 11.80 -14.26 -19.40
C ARG A 261 13.03 -14.05 -20.27
N ASP A 262 12.86 -13.90 -21.58
CA ASP A 262 13.95 -13.84 -22.56
C ASP A 262 14.80 -12.57 -22.39
N LEU A 263 14.19 -11.48 -21.91
CA LEU A 263 14.89 -10.24 -21.58
C LEU A 263 15.62 -10.26 -20.23
N GLY A 264 15.40 -11.27 -19.40
CA GLY A 264 16.09 -11.47 -18.13
C GLY A 264 15.59 -10.57 -16.97
N VAL A 265 14.58 -9.71 -17.15
CA VAL A 265 13.86 -9.03 -16.07
C VAL A 265 12.74 -9.95 -15.62
N ARG A 266 13.05 -10.77 -14.63
CA ARG A 266 12.24 -11.95 -14.25
C ARG A 266 11.10 -11.67 -13.29
N THR A 267 10.97 -10.44 -12.81
CA THR A 267 9.90 -10.04 -11.88
C THR A 267 8.72 -9.45 -12.65
N VAL A 268 7.54 -10.02 -12.46
CA VAL A 268 6.28 -9.58 -13.03
C VAL A 268 5.36 -9.16 -11.89
N CYS A 269 5.04 -7.88 -11.83
CA CYS A 269 4.12 -7.29 -10.85
C CYS A 269 2.77 -7.12 -11.53
N VAL A 270 1.76 -7.83 -11.06
CA VAL A 270 0.44 -7.86 -11.68
C VAL A 270 -0.63 -7.36 -10.72
N HIS A 271 -1.44 -6.42 -11.18
CA HIS A 271 -2.60 -5.94 -10.45
C HIS A 271 -3.70 -7.02 -10.45
N LYS A 272 -4.06 -7.52 -9.27
CA LYS A 272 -5.10 -8.55 -9.05
C LYS A 272 -5.84 -8.28 -7.75
N GLY A 273 -7.14 -8.09 -7.83
CA GLY A 273 -7.97 -7.61 -6.73
C GLY A 273 -8.32 -6.13 -6.92
N LEU A 274 -8.99 -5.53 -5.96
CA LEU A 274 -9.51 -4.15 -5.99
C LEU A 274 -10.28 -3.82 -7.27
N SER A 275 -10.92 -4.84 -7.84
CA SER A 275 -11.48 -4.82 -9.18
C SER A 275 -13.00 -4.72 -9.21
N GLY A 276 -13.67 -4.79 -8.05
CA GLY A 276 -15.11 -4.96 -7.98
C GLY A 276 -15.56 -6.33 -8.48
N MET A 277 -14.72 -7.35 -8.32
CA MET A 277 -14.97 -8.74 -8.72
C MET A 277 -15.05 -8.97 -10.25
N VAL A 278 -14.53 -8.05 -11.08
CA VAL A 278 -14.46 -8.31 -12.52
C VAL A 278 -13.49 -9.47 -12.81
N ASP A 279 -13.81 -10.27 -13.82
CA ASP A 279 -13.14 -11.55 -14.10
C ASP A 279 -11.63 -11.38 -14.35
N ASN A 280 -11.23 -10.37 -15.11
CA ASN A 280 -9.82 -10.11 -15.42
C ASN A 280 -9.01 -9.56 -14.22
N GLY A 281 -9.67 -9.08 -13.16
CA GLY A 281 -9.06 -8.75 -11.87
C GLY A 281 -8.87 -9.94 -10.95
N SER A 282 -9.45 -11.09 -11.30
CA SER A 282 -9.28 -12.33 -10.53
C SER A 282 -7.85 -12.86 -10.64
N PRO A 283 -7.23 -13.32 -9.55
CA PRO A 283 -5.92 -13.95 -9.55
C PRO A 283 -5.94 -15.44 -9.99
N ARG A 284 -7.00 -15.89 -10.65
CA ARG A 284 -7.16 -17.30 -11.06
C ARG A 284 -6.08 -17.78 -12.05
N ASP A 285 -5.48 -16.89 -12.80
CA ASP A 285 -4.41 -17.14 -13.78
C ASP A 285 -3.01 -17.25 -13.14
N ILE A 286 -2.84 -16.83 -11.88
CA ILE A 286 -1.53 -16.79 -11.21
C ILE A 286 -0.94 -18.19 -11.03
N GLY A 287 -1.71 -19.15 -10.52
CA GLY A 287 -1.24 -20.52 -10.34
C GLY A 287 -0.79 -21.18 -11.65
N PRO A 288 -1.62 -21.20 -12.72
CA PRO A 288 -1.25 -21.71 -14.03
C PRO A 288 0.05 -21.11 -14.59
N VAL A 289 0.20 -19.78 -14.57
CA VAL A 289 1.41 -19.15 -15.13
C VAL A 289 2.63 -19.33 -14.24
N ALA A 290 2.47 -19.33 -12.92
CA ALA A 290 3.59 -19.61 -12.00
C ALA A 290 4.16 -21.01 -12.20
N ARG A 291 3.30 -21.98 -12.50
CA ARG A 291 3.70 -23.34 -12.84
C ARG A 291 4.36 -23.44 -14.22
N ALA A 292 3.84 -22.70 -15.21
CA ALA A 292 4.35 -22.71 -16.57
C ALA A 292 5.69 -21.97 -16.72
N PHE A 293 5.92 -20.94 -15.89
CA PHE A 293 7.12 -20.09 -15.91
C PHE A 293 7.80 -20.07 -14.53
N PRO A 294 8.38 -21.20 -14.08
CA PRO A 294 9.00 -21.31 -12.75
C PRO A 294 10.22 -20.39 -12.56
N GLU A 295 10.82 -19.90 -13.63
CA GLU A 295 11.92 -18.95 -13.64
C GLU A 295 11.48 -17.49 -13.46
N LEU A 296 10.19 -17.17 -13.62
CA LEU A 296 9.63 -15.85 -13.35
C LEU A 296 9.15 -15.75 -11.89
N THR A 297 9.24 -14.58 -11.33
CA THR A 297 8.67 -14.24 -10.02
C THR A 297 7.42 -13.39 -10.22
N PHE A 298 6.31 -13.82 -9.66
CA PHE A 298 5.03 -13.12 -9.75
C PHE A 298 4.73 -12.42 -8.44
N ILE A 299 4.62 -11.09 -8.46
CA ILE A 299 4.17 -10.29 -7.32
C ILE A 299 2.72 -9.92 -7.59
N VAL A 300 1.82 -10.49 -6.80
CA VAL A 300 0.37 -10.32 -6.93
C VAL A 300 -0.04 -9.10 -6.10
N TYR A 301 -0.15 -7.95 -6.75
CA TYR A 301 -0.55 -6.71 -6.10
C TYR A 301 -1.96 -6.85 -5.55
N HIS A 302 -2.15 -6.36 -4.32
CA HIS A 302 -3.39 -6.46 -3.54
C HIS A 302 -3.79 -7.89 -3.17
N SER A 303 -2.98 -8.91 -3.50
CA SER A 303 -3.20 -10.32 -3.13
C SER A 303 -4.58 -10.89 -3.54
N GLY A 304 -5.22 -10.31 -4.54
CA GLY A 304 -6.58 -10.68 -4.94
C GLY A 304 -7.70 -10.21 -3.98
N TYR A 305 -7.37 -9.32 -3.02
CA TYR A 305 -8.34 -8.76 -2.07
C TYR A 305 -9.38 -7.89 -2.77
N GLU A 306 -10.63 -7.99 -2.30
CA GLU A 306 -11.73 -7.12 -2.73
C GLU A 306 -12.36 -6.45 -1.51
N PRO A 307 -12.31 -5.13 -1.42
CA PRO A 307 -12.97 -4.42 -0.33
C PRO A 307 -14.49 -4.49 -0.48
N PRO A 308 -15.27 -4.60 0.61
CA PRO A 308 -16.73 -4.67 0.55
C PRO A 308 -17.34 -3.28 0.26
N VAL A 309 -17.03 -2.72 -0.90
CA VAL A 309 -17.59 -1.46 -1.40
C VAL A 309 -19.02 -1.64 -1.93
N HIS A 310 -19.35 -2.86 -2.33
CA HIS A 310 -20.68 -3.27 -2.80
C HIS A 310 -21.25 -4.36 -1.88
N ALA A 311 -22.58 -4.42 -1.80
CA ALA A 311 -23.28 -5.34 -0.89
C ALA A 311 -23.10 -6.83 -1.25
N ASP A 312 -22.70 -7.13 -2.45
CA ASP A 312 -22.43 -8.47 -2.98
C ASP A 312 -21.00 -8.95 -2.75
N ILE A 313 -20.10 -8.07 -2.30
CA ILE A 313 -18.73 -8.45 -1.92
C ILE A 313 -18.72 -8.81 -0.44
N PRO A 314 -18.57 -10.10 -0.08
CA PRO A 314 -18.57 -10.51 1.31
C PRO A 314 -17.28 -10.07 2.03
N PRO A 315 -17.35 -9.88 3.36
CA PRO A 315 -16.15 -9.64 4.15
C PRO A 315 -15.24 -10.88 4.15
N GLU A 316 -13.93 -10.64 4.27
CA GLU A 316 -12.94 -11.72 4.34
C GLU A 316 -13.16 -12.64 5.54
N GLY A 317 -13.11 -13.93 5.27
CA GLY A 317 -13.27 -15.00 6.27
C GLY A 317 -12.24 -16.12 6.10
N PRO A 318 -12.43 -17.26 6.78
CA PRO A 318 -11.55 -18.40 6.62
C PRO A 318 -11.68 -19.03 5.22
N TYR A 319 -10.64 -19.74 4.81
CA TYR A 319 -10.67 -20.54 3.58
C TYR A 319 -11.51 -21.79 3.80
N THR A 320 -12.63 -21.90 3.12
CA THR A 320 -13.52 -23.07 3.18
C THR A 320 -13.97 -23.49 1.78
N PRO A 321 -14.45 -24.72 1.59
CA PRO A 321 -14.92 -25.20 0.28
C PRO A 321 -16.05 -24.37 -0.34
N GLU A 322 -16.82 -23.66 0.49
CA GLU A 322 -17.95 -22.82 0.03
C GLU A 322 -17.51 -21.41 -0.38
N LYS A 323 -16.24 -21.05 -0.13
CA LYS A 323 -15.72 -19.69 -0.26
C LYS A 323 -14.47 -19.58 -1.13
N LEU A 324 -14.31 -20.50 -2.07
CA LEU A 324 -13.11 -20.57 -2.91
C LEU A 324 -12.93 -19.33 -3.80
N ASP A 325 -14.03 -18.71 -4.19
CA ASP A 325 -14.09 -17.58 -5.12
C ASP A 325 -14.24 -16.21 -4.43
N GLU A 326 -14.05 -16.14 -3.10
CA GLU A 326 -14.17 -14.90 -2.32
C GLU A 326 -12.79 -14.29 -2.03
N GLY A 327 -12.61 -13.00 -2.24
CA GLY A 327 -11.45 -12.21 -1.84
C GLY A 327 -10.11 -12.90 -2.14
N VAL A 328 -9.19 -12.94 -1.16
CA VAL A 328 -7.87 -13.60 -1.31
C VAL A 328 -7.95 -15.12 -1.47
N ASN A 329 -9.11 -15.75 -1.20
CA ASN A 329 -9.28 -17.19 -1.41
C ASN A 329 -9.11 -17.56 -2.88
N ARG A 330 -9.46 -16.66 -3.81
CA ARG A 330 -9.27 -16.85 -5.25
C ARG A 330 -7.79 -17.08 -5.61
N LEU A 331 -6.87 -16.30 -5.00
CA LEU A 331 -5.43 -16.52 -5.17
C LEU A 331 -5.01 -17.87 -4.57
N ILE A 332 -5.44 -18.17 -3.35
CA ILE A 332 -5.11 -19.43 -2.66
C ILE A 332 -5.60 -20.64 -3.45
N THR A 333 -6.81 -20.58 -3.97
CA THR A 333 -7.40 -21.65 -4.83
C THR A 333 -6.54 -21.84 -6.07
N SER A 334 -6.22 -20.77 -6.79
CA SER A 334 -5.38 -20.80 -7.98
C SER A 334 -4.01 -21.46 -7.72
N LEU A 335 -3.35 -21.09 -6.62
CA LEU A 335 -2.07 -21.66 -6.22
C LEU A 335 -2.18 -23.15 -5.88
N ARG A 336 -3.19 -23.54 -5.09
CA ARG A 336 -3.42 -24.94 -4.70
C ARG A 336 -3.69 -25.84 -5.89
N ASP A 337 -4.55 -25.39 -6.80
CA ASP A 337 -4.90 -26.16 -8.02
C ASP A 337 -3.69 -26.36 -8.94
N ALA A 338 -2.79 -25.37 -8.97
CA ALA A 338 -1.54 -25.47 -9.72
C ALA A 338 -0.40 -26.19 -8.97
N GLY A 339 -0.58 -26.54 -7.69
CA GLY A 339 0.46 -27.15 -6.87
C GLY A 339 1.58 -26.19 -6.46
N ILE A 340 1.29 -24.89 -6.41
CA ILE A 340 2.21 -23.85 -5.94
C ILE A 340 2.03 -23.68 -4.42
N GLY A 341 3.12 -23.76 -3.67
CA GLY A 341 3.13 -23.68 -2.22
C GLY A 341 4.09 -22.61 -1.66
N PRO A 342 4.27 -22.59 -0.34
CA PRO A 342 5.13 -21.63 0.34
C PRO A 342 6.56 -21.63 -0.21
N GLY A 343 7.16 -20.44 -0.35
CA GLY A 343 8.54 -20.25 -0.76
C GLY A 343 8.79 -20.46 -2.27
N GLN A 344 7.76 -20.67 -3.07
CA GLN A 344 7.88 -20.73 -4.53
C GLN A 344 7.84 -19.34 -5.16
N ASN A 345 7.64 -19.25 -6.45
CA ASN A 345 7.81 -18.04 -7.25
C ASN A 345 6.62 -17.07 -7.23
N VAL A 346 5.68 -17.18 -6.28
CA VAL A 346 4.55 -16.26 -6.13
C VAL A 346 4.64 -15.51 -4.82
N PHE A 347 4.47 -14.20 -4.88
CA PHE A 347 4.47 -13.28 -3.75
C PHE A 347 3.14 -12.57 -3.63
N ALA A 348 2.61 -12.50 -2.40
CA ALA A 348 1.43 -11.73 -2.04
C ALA A 348 1.86 -10.31 -1.61
N GLU A 349 1.26 -9.27 -2.19
CA GLU A 349 1.59 -7.88 -1.88
C GLU A 349 0.40 -7.22 -1.16
N LEU A 350 0.69 -6.30 -0.21
CA LEU A 350 -0.29 -5.77 0.75
C LEU A 350 -0.77 -4.34 0.47
N GLY A 351 -0.36 -3.71 -0.63
CA GLY A 351 -0.77 -2.34 -1.00
C GLY A 351 -2.28 -2.17 -0.99
N THR A 352 -2.76 -1.07 -0.45
CA THR A 352 -4.18 -0.79 -0.19
C THR A 352 -4.91 -1.86 0.64
N THR A 353 -4.59 -3.15 0.44
CA THR A 353 -5.17 -4.28 1.20
C THR A 353 -5.01 -4.07 2.69
N TRP A 354 -3.78 -3.80 3.16
CA TRP A 354 -3.56 -3.56 4.57
C TRP A 354 -4.28 -2.31 5.09
N PHE A 355 -4.20 -1.20 4.35
CA PHE A 355 -4.92 0.03 4.72
C PHE A 355 -6.43 -0.22 4.91
N SER A 356 -7.05 -0.97 4.00
CA SER A 356 -8.47 -1.32 4.06
C SER A 356 -8.83 -2.21 5.25
N LEU A 357 -7.89 -3.04 5.69
CA LEU A 357 -8.09 -4.04 6.74
C LEU A 357 -7.84 -3.51 8.16
N ILE A 358 -7.11 -2.40 8.35
CA ILE A 358 -6.77 -1.91 9.71
C ILE A 358 -8.01 -1.72 10.58
N ARG A 359 -9.11 -1.21 10.03
CA ARG A 359 -10.39 -1.04 10.76
C ARG A 359 -11.19 -2.33 10.93
N ARG A 360 -10.76 -3.42 10.29
CA ARG A 360 -11.43 -4.72 10.25
C ARG A 360 -10.48 -5.83 10.69
N PRO A 361 -10.06 -5.82 11.96
CA PRO A 361 -8.96 -6.67 12.42
C PRO A 361 -9.26 -8.18 12.36
N ILE A 362 -10.53 -8.59 12.39
CA ILE A 362 -10.91 -10.00 12.17
C ILE A 362 -10.63 -10.39 10.71
N GLU A 363 -11.03 -9.56 9.74
CA GLU A 363 -10.73 -9.78 8.33
C GLU A 363 -9.22 -9.77 8.09
N ALA A 364 -8.49 -8.81 8.70
CA ALA A 364 -7.03 -8.74 8.66
C ALA A 364 -6.37 -10.04 9.14
N ALA A 365 -6.88 -10.62 10.25
CA ALA A 365 -6.38 -11.87 10.77
C ALA A 365 -6.61 -13.04 9.79
N HIS A 366 -7.77 -13.08 9.12
CA HIS A 366 -8.04 -14.08 8.09
C HIS A 366 -7.17 -13.89 6.84
N VAL A 367 -7.04 -12.68 6.34
CA VAL A 367 -6.21 -12.39 5.15
C VAL A 367 -4.75 -12.77 5.41
N LEU A 368 -4.13 -12.20 6.44
CA LEU A 368 -2.72 -12.47 6.74
C LEU A 368 -2.48 -13.92 7.14
N GLY A 369 -3.36 -14.52 7.95
CA GLY A 369 -3.25 -15.93 8.33
C GLY A 369 -3.30 -16.88 7.14
N LYS A 370 -4.21 -16.65 6.20
CA LYS A 370 -4.33 -17.43 4.97
C LYS A 370 -3.14 -17.26 4.04
N LEU A 371 -2.68 -16.02 3.84
CA LEU A 371 -1.51 -15.74 2.98
C LEU A 371 -0.24 -16.37 3.57
N LEU A 372 -0.02 -16.27 4.89
CA LEU A 372 1.10 -16.93 5.57
C LEU A 372 1.10 -18.46 5.37
N LEU A 373 -0.08 -19.10 5.34
CA LEU A 373 -0.19 -20.52 5.04
C LEU A 373 0.03 -20.85 3.56
N ALA A 374 -0.43 -19.98 2.65
CA ALA A 374 -0.44 -20.26 1.22
C ALA A 374 0.91 -19.98 0.54
N VAL A 375 1.51 -18.84 0.82
CA VAL A 375 2.79 -18.42 0.18
C VAL A 375 3.97 -18.43 1.15
N GLY A 376 3.72 -18.46 2.48
CA GLY A 376 4.76 -18.41 3.51
C GLY A 376 5.21 -16.98 3.85
N GLU A 377 5.86 -16.81 5.00
CA GLU A 377 6.34 -15.50 5.47
C GLU A 377 7.43 -14.90 4.60
N ASP A 378 8.15 -15.72 3.84
CA ASP A 378 9.20 -15.30 2.91
C ASP A 378 8.66 -14.73 1.59
N ASN A 379 7.36 -14.89 1.35
CA ASN A 379 6.72 -14.52 0.08
C ASN A 379 5.53 -13.55 0.26
N ILE A 380 5.52 -12.76 1.34
CA ILE A 380 4.62 -11.62 1.50
C ILE A 380 5.47 -10.35 1.44
N MET A 381 5.00 -9.33 0.72
CA MET A 381 5.68 -8.06 0.55
C MET A 381 4.83 -6.90 1.06
N TRP A 382 5.50 -5.93 1.64
CA TRP A 382 4.93 -4.67 2.05
C TRP A 382 4.85 -3.73 0.85
N GLY A 383 3.67 -3.21 0.60
CA GLY A 383 3.42 -2.06 -0.25
C GLY A 383 2.35 -1.19 0.39
N THR A 384 2.37 0.09 0.13
CA THR A 384 1.34 1.01 0.63
C THR A 384 0.31 1.36 -0.41
N ASP A 385 0.69 1.35 -1.68
CA ASP A 385 -0.12 1.93 -2.74
C ASP A 385 -0.34 3.44 -2.53
N SER A 386 0.64 4.10 -1.88
CA SER A 386 0.62 5.53 -1.57
C SER A 386 0.79 6.32 -2.87
N ILE A 387 0.22 7.54 -2.97
CA ILE A 387 -0.01 8.58 -1.95
C ILE A 387 -1.50 8.95 -1.74
N TRP A 388 -2.42 8.12 -2.15
CA TRP A 388 -3.85 8.47 -2.18
C TRP A 388 -4.43 8.89 -0.84
N TYR A 389 -3.89 8.40 0.24
CA TYR A 389 -4.32 8.65 1.62
C TYR A 389 -3.29 9.39 2.49
N GLY A 390 -2.26 9.97 1.85
CA GLY A 390 -1.19 10.72 2.53
C GLY A 390 -0.07 9.82 3.09
N PRO A 391 0.72 10.31 4.06
CA PRO A 391 1.83 9.55 4.62
C PRO A 391 1.39 8.24 5.26
N ALA A 392 2.05 7.14 4.90
CA ALA A 392 1.65 5.79 5.30
C ALA A 392 2.18 5.37 6.69
N GLN A 393 2.90 6.24 7.42
CA GLN A 393 3.47 5.87 8.72
C GLN A 393 2.46 5.23 9.68
N PRO A 394 1.25 5.77 9.89
CA PRO A 394 0.28 5.14 10.77
C PRO A 394 -0.18 3.74 10.31
N ALA A 395 -0.07 3.43 9.02
CA ALA A 395 -0.37 2.08 8.50
C ALA A 395 0.79 1.11 8.79
N ILE A 396 2.04 1.57 8.71
CA ILE A 396 3.23 0.80 9.13
C ILE A 396 3.15 0.51 10.65
N ASP A 397 2.85 1.53 11.44
CA ASP A 397 2.72 1.40 12.89
C ASP A 397 1.64 0.36 13.27
N ALA A 398 0.49 0.42 12.59
CA ALA A 398 -0.58 -0.54 12.78
C ALA A 398 -0.14 -1.97 12.40
N PHE A 399 0.65 -2.15 11.32
CA PHE A 399 1.18 -3.45 10.94
C PHE A 399 2.19 -4.00 11.97
N ILE A 400 3.05 -3.12 12.49
CA ILE A 400 4.01 -3.48 13.56
C ILE A 400 3.29 -3.96 14.82
N ALA A 401 2.19 -3.29 15.19
CA ALA A 401 1.39 -3.64 16.37
C ALA A 401 0.49 -4.84 16.15
N PHE A 402 0.11 -5.17 14.91
CA PHE A 402 -0.88 -6.19 14.61
C PHE A 402 -0.46 -7.58 15.02
N GLN A 403 -1.40 -8.37 15.52
CA GLN A 403 -1.23 -9.79 15.83
C GLN A 403 -2.52 -10.56 15.51
N ILE A 404 -2.37 -11.82 15.12
CA ILE A 404 -3.50 -12.74 15.02
C ILE A 404 -3.75 -13.31 16.43
N PRO A 405 -4.92 -13.08 17.03
CA PRO A 405 -5.25 -13.62 18.35
C PRO A 405 -5.12 -15.15 18.41
N SER A 406 -4.73 -15.68 19.59
CA SER A 406 -4.52 -17.13 19.80
C SER A 406 -5.74 -17.94 19.39
N GLU A 407 -6.96 -17.46 19.70
CA GLU A 407 -8.20 -18.15 19.37
C GLU A 407 -8.39 -18.37 17.86
N LEU A 408 -7.96 -17.40 17.04
CA LEU A 408 -8.01 -17.54 15.58
C LEU A 408 -6.86 -18.42 15.07
N ARG A 409 -5.67 -18.31 15.68
CA ARG A 409 -4.53 -19.17 15.34
C ARG A 409 -4.84 -20.64 15.62
N ASP A 410 -5.35 -20.93 16.80
CA ASP A 410 -5.67 -22.30 17.23
C ASP A 410 -6.82 -22.89 16.39
N ARG A 411 -7.80 -22.06 16.06
CA ARG A 411 -8.99 -22.51 15.29
C ARG A 411 -8.67 -22.79 13.82
N TYR A 412 -7.81 -21.98 13.19
CA TYR A 412 -7.58 -22.02 11.73
C TYR A 412 -6.16 -22.43 11.36
N GLY A 413 -5.28 -22.70 12.33
CA GLY A 413 -3.89 -23.06 12.09
C GLY A 413 -3.04 -21.89 11.61
N TYR A 414 -3.44 -20.64 11.83
CA TYR A 414 -2.70 -19.47 11.38
C TYR A 414 -1.39 -19.33 12.15
N PRO A 415 -0.27 -19.01 11.45
CA PRO A 415 1.00 -18.74 12.11
C PRO A 415 0.94 -17.46 12.98
N GLU A 416 1.84 -17.38 13.95
CA GLU A 416 2.09 -16.13 14.65
C GLU A 416 2.87 -15.16 13.75
N ILE A 417 2.51 -13.87 13.78
CA ILE A 417 3.30 -12.82 13.16
C ILE A 417 4.39 -12.40 14.15
N THR A 418 5.58 -12.94 13.99
CA THR A 418 6.75 -12.67 14.85
C THR A 418 7.45 -11.37 14.45
N ALA A 419 8.43 -10.92 15.23
CA ALA A 419 9.29 -9.79 14.84
C ALA A 419 10.06 -10.10 13.53
N GLU A 420 10.52 -11.35 13.37
CA GLU A 420 11.19 -11.80 12.15
C GLU A 420 10.24 -11.83 10.94
N THR A 421 9.01 -12.33 11.11
CA THR A 421 7.97 -12.28 10.08
C THR A 421 7.72 -10.82 9.63
N ARG A 422 7.64 -9.87 10.57
CA ARG A 422 7.48 -8.45 10.23
C ARG A 422 8.70 -7.89 9.49
N ARG A 423 9.91 -8.21 9.93
CA ARG A 423 11.15 -7.79 9.26
C ARG A 423 11.20 -8.29 7.82
N LYS A 424 10.81 -9.53 7.59
CA LYS A 424 10.72 -10.13 6.25
C LYS A 424 9.70 -9.39 5.38
N ILE A 425 8.48 -9.25 5.86
CA ILE A 425 7.38 -8.62 5.11
C ILE A 425 7.68 -7.14 4.83
N LEU A 426 8.13 -6.38 5.84
CA LEU A 426 8.37 -4.95 5.71
C LEU A 426 9.55 -4.60 4.79
N GLY A 427 10.50 -5.54 4.56
CA GLY A 427 11.63 -5.17 3.71
C GLY A 427 12.46 -6.32 3.14
N ALA A 428 12.84 -7.31 3.95
CA ALA A 428 13.82 -8.31 3.53
C ALA A 428 13.38 -9.15 2.31
N ASN A 429 12.07 -9.45 2.18
CA ASN A 429 11.54 -10.19 1.05
C ASN A 429 11.67 -9.40 -0.25
N ALA A 430 11.30 -8.11 -0.23
CA ALA A 430 11.45 -7.23 -1.38
C ALA A 430 12.92 -7.04 -1.76
N ALA A 431 13.79 -6.83 -0.76
CA ALA A 431 15.22 -6.69 -1.00
C ALA A 431 15.82 -7.92 -1.68
N ARG A 432 15.44 -9.11 -1.25
CA ARG A 432 15.89 -10.37 -1.87
C ARG A 432 15.45 -10.48 -3.34
N VAL A 433 14.22 -10.12 -3.65
CA VAL A 433 13.67 -10.23 -5.01
C VAL A 433 14.27 -9.17 -5.94
N TYR A 434 14.40 -7.94 -5.46
CA TYR A 434 14.88 -6.82 -6.29
C TYR A 434 16.41 -6.63 -6.23
N GLY A 435 17.13 -7.45 -5.44
CA GLY A 435 18.58 -7.33 -5.31
C GLY A 435 19.03 -6.04 -4.59
N ILE A 436 18.25 -5.57 -3.62
CA ILE A 436 18.52 -4.34 -2.89
C ILE A 436 19.47 -4.63 -1.72
N ASP A 437 20.56 -3.88 -1.62
CA ASP A 437 21.43 -3.85 -0.44
C ASP A 437 20.77 -2.98 0.64
N LEU A 438 20.09 -3.65 1.61
CA LEU A 438 19.38 -2.95 2.68
C LEU A 438 20.31 -2.23 3.64
N ASP A 439 21.51 -2.74 3.89
CA ASP A 439 22.46 -2.10 4.81
C ASP A 439 23.01 -0.81 4.20
N ALA A 440 23.37 -0.86 2.92
CA ALA A 440 23.78 0.34 2.18
C ALA A 440 22.64 1.37 2.07
N ALA A 441 21.42 0.92 1.78
CA ALA A 441 20.25 1.78 1.69
C ALA A 441 19.89 2.43 3.04
N ALA A 442 19.97 1.67 4.14
CA ALA A 442 19.73 2.18 5.50
C ALA A 442 20.81 3.20 5.92
N ALA A 443 22.06 2.93 5.60
CA ALA A 443 23.16 3.87 5.88
C ALA A 443 22.97 5.19 5.10
N ALA A 444 22.59 5.13 3.83
CA ALA A 444 22.26 6.31 3.03
C ALA A 444 21.06 7.06 3.62
N ALA A 445 19.98 6.35 3.96
CA ALA A 445 18.77 6.93 4.52
C ALA A 445 18.96 7.65 5.86
N ALA A 446 20.04 7.37 6.57
CA ALA A 446 20.39 8.02 7.84
C ALA A 446 21.07 9.39 7.66
N THR A 447 21.68 9.66 6.51
CA THR A 447 22.60 10.81 6.32
C THR A 447 22.39 11.60 5.03
N ASP A 448 21.49 11.18 4.17
CA ASP A 448 21.21 11.85 2.88
C ASP A 448 20.46 13.18 3.04
N ASP A 449 20.26 13.91 1.94
CA ASP A 449 19.55 15.18 1.94
C ASP A 449 18.09 15.06 2.38
N LEU A 450 17.46 13.90 2.17
CA LEU A 450 16.11 13.64 2.65
C LEU A 450 16.10 13.46 4.17
N ALA A 451 17.09 12.81 4.76
CA ALA A 451 17.24 12.71 6.21
C ALA A 451 17.45 14.09 6.85
N TRP A 452 18.34 14.90 6.26
CA TRP A 452 18.53 16.28 6.72
C TRP A 452 17.21 17.08 6.68
N THR A 453 16.47 16.99 5.57
CA THR A 453 15.19 17.69 5.40
C THR A 453 14.17 17.23 6.44
N ARG A 454 14.10 15.92 6.70
CA ARG A 454 13.22 15.35 7.76
C ARG A 454 13.56 15.92 9.14
N ASN A 455 14.84 15.92 9.50
CA ASN A 455 15.29 16.46 10.78
C ASN A 455 14.93 17.94 10.93
N VAL A 456 15.10 18.75 9.89
CA VAL A 456 14.68 20.17 9.91
C VAL A 456 13.17 20.31 10.12
N MET A 457 12.38 19.48 9.45
CA MET A 457 10.91 19.49 9.62
C MET A 457 10.50 19.08 11.04
N GLU A 458 11.15 18.09 11.63
CA GLU A 458 10.92 17.63 13.00
C GLU A 458 11.29 18.70 14.03
N GLU A 459 12.47 19.32 13.93
CA GLU A 459 12.90 20.41 14.79
C GLU A 459 11.98 21.65 14.70
N HIS A 460 11.49 21.95 13.48
CA HIS A 460 10.50 23.01 13.30
C HIS A 460 9.16 22.68 13.98
N ARG A 461 8.66 21.46 13.83
CA ARG A 461 7.44 20.99 14.48
C ARG A 461 7.55 20.96 16.00
N ALA A 462 8.71 20.64 16.53
CA ALA A 462 9.02 20.69 17.95
C ALA A 462 9.17 22.11 18.51
N GLY A 463 9.19 23.13 17.66
CA GLY A 463 9.39 24.52 18.04
C GLY A 463 10.84 24.88 18.37
N ASN A 464 11.79 24.00 18.09
CA ASN A 464 13.22 24.22 18.34
C ASN A 464 13.85 25.09 17.23
N LEU A 465 13.27 25.07 16.03
CA LEU A 465 13.72 25.88 14.91
C LEU A 465 12.78 27.08 14.73
N VAL A 466 13.20 28.24 15.17
CA VAL A 466 12.47 29.51 14.93
C VAL A 466 13.01 30.14 13.66
N ILE A 467 12.18 30.19 12.63
CA ILE A 467 12.49 30.98 11.43
C ILE A 467 12.07 32.41 11.74
N PRO A 468 12.99 33.37 11.86
CA PRO A 468 12.61 34.75 12.08
C PRO A 468 11.77 35.27 10.91
N PRO A 469 10.81 36.18 11.16
CA PRO A 469 9.89 36.72 10.17
C PRO A 469 10.58 37.47 9.03
#